data_ce8bb16b9425cf746b8f30d16815c5cf
#
_entry.id   ce8bb16b9425cf746b8f30d16815c5cf
#
_cell.length_a   1.000
_cell.length_b   1.000
_cell.length_c   1.000
_cell.angle_alpha   90.00
_cell.angle_beta   90.00
_cell.angle_gamma   90.00
#
_symmetry.space_group_name_H-M   'P 1'
#
loop_
_entity.id
_entity.type
_entity.pdbx_description
1 polymer ?
#
loop_
_entity_poly.entity_id
_entity_poly.type
_entity_poly.pdbx_seq_one_letter_code
_entity_poly.pdbx_strand_id
1 'polypeptide(L)'
;LIGDPTETALVQFGLDHNFDVREVLKDEPRVAELPFDSDRKLMSTIHKEADGSYFIAVKGAPDQLLKRVTRIEVNGEVRPITEEDKKAILATNKDLAKQALRVLMMAYKTSKEIPTLESEIVESDLIFSGLVGMIDPERPEAAEAVRVAKEAGIRPIMITGDHQDTAEAIAKRLGIIDPNDTEDHVFTGAELNE
;
A
#
# COMPACT_ATOMS: atom_id res chain seq x y z
N LEU A 1 3.96 -8.12 17.91
CA LEU A 1 3.42 -8.75 16.70
C LEU A 1 4.55 -9.51 15.98
N ILE A 2 4.29 -10.71 15.49
CA ILE A 2 5.24 -11.51 14.72
C ILE A 2 4.56 -11.82 13.38
N GLY A 3 5.20 -11.48 12.26
CA GLY A 3 4.64 -11.69 10.92
C GLY A 3 5.29 -10.80 9.88
N ASP A 4 4.70 -10.77 8.69
CA ASP A 4 5.10 -9.84 7.64
C ASP A 4 5.02 -8.38 8.13
N PRO A 5 6.03 -7.54 7.88
CA PRO A 5 6.04 -6.15 8.35
C PRO A 5 4.82 -5.34 7.90
N THR A 6 4.33 -5.55 6.69
CA THR A 6 3.15 -4.86 6.15
C THR A 6 1.90 -5.24 6.92
N GLU A 7 1.71 -6.55 7.19
CA GLU A 7 0.56 -7.05 7.94
C GLU A 7 0.59 -6.59 9.40
N THR A 8 1.77 -6.65 10.04
CA THR A 8 1.93 -6.22 11.42
C THR A 8 1.71 -4.72 11.59
N ALA A 9 2.11 -3.90 10.62
CA ALA A 9 1.87 -2.45 10.63
C ALA A 9 0.37 -2.12 10.57
N LEU A 10 -0.40 -2.82 9.73
CA LEU A 10 -1.85 -2.63 9.65
C LEU A 10 -2.57 -3.04 10.94
N VAL A 11 -2.16 -4.15 11.54
CA VAL A 11 -2.71 -4.60 12.84
C VAL A 11 -2.36 -3.59 13.94
N GLN A 12 -1.11 -3.09 13.96
CA GLN A 12 -0.70 -2.08 14.92
C GLN A 12 -1.51 -0.79 14.77
N PHE A 13 -1.73 -0.35 13.53
CA PHE A 13 -2.59 0.81 13.25
C PHE A 13 -4.00 0.63 13.83
N GLY A 14 -4.59 -0.55 13.69
CA GLY A 14 -5.88 -0.87 14.31
C GLY A 14 -5.83 -0.77 15.84
N LEU A 15 -4.83 -1.38 16.46
CA LEU A 15 -4.64 -1.35 17.91
C LEU A 15 -4.45 0.08 18.45
N ASP A 16 -3.69 0.91 17.77
CA ASP A 16 -3.44 2.32 18.12
C ASP A 16 -4.73 3.16 18.07
N HIS A 17 -5.72 2.70 17.28
CA HIS A 17 -7.05 3.31 17.17
C HIS A 17 -8.14 2.57 17.98
N ASN A 18 -7.74 1.74 18.95
CA ASN A 18 -8.61 0.97 19.83
C ASN A 18 -9.47 -0.10 19.12
N PHE A 19 -9.01 -0.63 17.98
CA PHE A 19 -9.59 -1.80 17.33
C PHE A 19 -8.81 -3.04 17.70
N ASP A 20 -9.41 -3.99 18.45
CA ASP A 20 -8.79 -5.29 18.68
C ASP A 20 -9.20 -6.26 17.56
N VAL A 21 -8.23 -6.60 16.70
CA VAL A 21 -8.40 -7.54 15.59
C VAL A 21 -8.97 -8.87 16.05
N ARG A 22 -8.67 -9.32 17.28
CA ARG A 22 -9.17 -10.60 17.81
C ARG A 22 -10.67 -10.53 18.13
N GLU A 23 -11.18 -9.38 18.53
CA GLU A 23 -12.61 -9.17 18.74
C GLU A 23 -13.33 -9.09 17.39
N VAL A 24 -12.82 -8.32 16.46
CA VAL A 24 -13.37 -8.24 15.11
C VAL A 24 -13.46 -9.61 14.45
N LEU A 25 -12.40 -10.44 14.54
CA LEU A 25 -12.39 -11.77 13.94
C LEU A 25 -13.32 -12.79 14.64
N LYS A 26 -13.79 -12.51 15.84
CA LYS A 26 -14.84 -13.35 16.49
C LYS A 26 -16.21 -13.03 15.91
N ASP A 27 -16.50 -11.76 15.69
CA ASP A 27 -17.78 -11.29 15.20
C ASP A 27 -17.89 -11.47 13.68
N GLU A 28 -16.78 -11.30 12.98
CA GLU A 28 -16.66 -11.39 11.52
C GLU A 28 -15.54 -12.38 11.13
N PRO A 29 -15.76 -13.70 11.30
CA PRO A 29 -14.74 -14.68 11.01
C PRO A 29 -14.37 -14.70 9.54
N ARG A 30 -13.05 -14.76 9.26
CA ARG A 30 -12.57 -14.95 7.90
C ARG A 30 -12.90 -16.36 7.42
N VAL A 31 -13.63 -16.47 6.32
CA VAL A 31 -14.09 -17.72 5.74
C VAL A 31 -13.34 -18.12 4.47
N ALA A 32 -12.73 -17.16 3.77
CA ALA A 32 -11.92 -17.41 2.59
C ALA A 32 -10.93 -16.27 2.34
N GLU A 33 -9.94 -16.53 1.48
CA GLU A 33 -9.00 -15.51 1.02
C GLU A 33 -8.51 -15.81 -0.41
N LEU A 34 -8.15 -14.75 -1.12
CA LEU A 34 -7.24 -14.77 -2.26
C LEU A 34 -5.90 -14.20 -1.78
N PRO A 35 -4.87 -15.03 -1.62
CA PRO A 35 -3.56 -14.57 -1.15
C PRO A 35 -2.98 -13.50 -2.06
N PHE A 36 -2.00 -12.75 -1.54
CA PHE A 36 -1.27 -11.78 -2.33
C PHE A 36 -0.62 -12.46 -3.54
N ASP A 37 -0.79 -11.82 -4.68
CA ASP A 37 -0.20 -12.24 -5.94
C ASP A 37 0.56 -11.08 -6.56
N SER A 38 1.82 -11.31 -6.94
CA SER A 38 2.73 -10.28 -7.43
C SER A 38 2.34 -9.70 -8.80
N ASP A 39 1.60 -10.45 -9.62
CA ASP A 39 1.20 -9.99 -10.96
C ASP A 39 0.01 -9.02 -10.86
N ARG A 40 -1.00 -9.35 -10.03
CA ARG A 40 -2.13 -8.46 -9.79
C ARG A 40 -1.89 -7.46 -8.65
N LYS A 41 -0.88 -7.69 -7.78
CA LYS A 41 -0.48 -6.84 -6.64
C LYS A 41 -1.61 -6.56 -5.64
N LEU A 42 -2.52 -7.51 -5.50
CA LEU A 42 -3.69 -7.45 -4.63
C LEU A 42 -3.78 -8.66 -3.73
N MET A 43 -4.47 -8.50 -2.62
CA MET A 43 -4.89 -9.55 -1.69
C MET A 43 -6.32 -9.27 -1.25
N SER A 44 -7.12 -10.33 -1.08
CA SER A 44 -8.51 -10.21 -0.65
C SER A 44 -8.83 -11.19 0.45
N THR A 45 -9.63 -10.76 1.42
CA THR A 45 -10.19 -11.63 2.48
C THR A 45 -11.70 -11.51 2.50
N ILE A 46 -12.36 -12.62 2.79
CA ILE A 46 -13.82 -12.71 2.85
C ILE A 46 -14.21 -13.07 4.27
N HIS A 47 -15.05 -12.25 4.86
CA HIS A 47 -15.53 -12.38 6.23
C HIS A 47 -17.04 -12.57 6.24
N LYS A 48 -17.53 -13.43 7.13
CA LYS A 48 -18.96 -13.63 7.31
C LYS A 48 -19.48 -12.66 8.35
N GLU A 49 -20.49 -11.88 8.00
CA GLU A 49 -21.15 -10.93 8.90
C GLU A 49 -22.26 -11.59 9.71
N ALA A 50 -22.68 -10.94 10.79
CA ALA A 50 -23.68 -11.47 11.71
C ALA A 50 -25.08 -11.64 11.06
N ASP A 51 -25.41 -10.85 10.06
CA ASP A 51 -26.64 -10.94 9.30
C ASP A 51 -26.63 -12.04 8.23
N GLY A 52 -25.51 -12.74 8.10
CA GLY A 52 -25.29 -13.81 7.13
C GLY A 52 -24.75 -13.35 5.77
N SER A 53 -24.56 -12.06 5.57
CA SER A 53 -23.86 -11.49 4.42
C SER A 53 -22.34 -11.70 4.52
N TYR A 54 -21.63 -11.28 3.49
CA TYR A 54 -20.17 -11.39 3.43
C TYR A 54 -19.55 -10.02 3.16
N PHE A 55 -18.58 -9.65 3.98
CA PHE A 55 -17.71 -8.51 3.76
C PHE A 55 -16.44 -8.97 3.05
N ILE A 56 -16.14 -8.34 1.92
CA ILE A 56 -14.95 -8.63 1.12
C ILE A 56 -14.02 -7.44 1.23
N ALA A 57 -12.90 -7.62 1.94
CA ALA A 57 -11.85 -6.62 2.06
C ALA A 57 -10.76 -6.89 1.03
N VAL A 58 -10.36 -5.85 0.30
CA VAL A 58 -9.30 -5.92 -0.71
C VAL A 58 -8.26 -4.85 -0.42
N LYS A 59 -6.98 -5.24 -0.44
CA LYS A 59 -5.86 -4.32 -0.31
C LYS A 59 -4.82 -4.57 -1.38
N GLY A 60 -4.07 -3.54 -1.72
CA GLY A 60 -2.95 -3.67 -2.64
C GLY A 60 -2.44 -2.37 -3.22
N ALA A 61 -1.71 -2.47 -4.33
CA ALA A 61 -1.11 -1.34 -5.01
C ALA A 61 -2.19 -0.37 -5.52
N PRO A 62 -2.09 0.94 -5.21
CA PRO A 62 -3.11 1.91 -5.56
C PRO A 62 -3.42 1.98 -7.07
N ASP A 63 -2.40 1.87 -7.93
CA ASP A 63 -2.52 1.91 -9.38
C ASP A 63 -3.28 0.70 -9.97
N GLN A 64 -3.21 -0.45 -9.30
CA GLN A 64 -3.93 -1.66 -9.72
C GLN A 64 -5.33 -1.72 -9.12
N LEU A 65 -5.46 -1.44 -7.83
CA LEU A 65 -6.74 -1.54 -7.14
C LEU A 65 -7.73 -0.47 -7.61
N LEU A 66 -7.26 0.74 -7.94
CA LEU A 66 -8.12 1.83 -8.43
C LEU A 66 -8.86 1.49 -9.73
N LYS A 67 -8.30 0.62 -10.57
CA LYS A 67 -8.95 0.13 -11.81
C LYS A 67 -10.18 -0.73 -11.54
N ARG A 68 -10.31 -1.28 -10.34
CA ARG A 68 -11.37 -2.22 -9.90
C ARG A 68 -12.43 -1.55 -9.04
N VAL A 69 -12.24 -0.26 -8.75
CA VAL A 69 -13.14 0.56 -7.95
C VAL A 69 -14.15 1.27 -8.83
N THR A 70 -15.43 1.15 -8.48
CA THR A 70 -16.54 1.80 -9.17
C THR A 70 -17.27 2.82 -8.28
N ARG A 71 -17.05 2.74 -6.96
CA ARG A 71 -17.70 3.57 -5.96
C ARG A 71 -16.69 4.07 -4.93
N ILE A 72 -17.05 5.11 -4.22
CA ILE A 72 -16.26 5.70 -3.14
C ILE A 72 -17.16 5.96 -1.93
N GLU A 73 -16.62 5.71 -0.75
CA GLU A 73 -17.24 6.11 0.51
C GLU A 73 -16.66 7.46 0.98
N VAL A 74 -17.53 8.44 1.19
CA VAL A 74 -17.16 9.76 1.70
C VAL A 74 -18.09 10.14 2.84
N ASN A 75 -17.55 10.34 4.03
CA ASN A 75 -18.32 10.67 5.24
C ASN A 75 -19.47 9.68 5.55
N GLY A 76 -19.24 8.38 5.28
CA GLY A 76 -20.22 7.33 5.51
C GLY A 76 -21.26 7.16 4.40
N GLU A 77 -21.17 7.93 3.31
CA GLU A 77 -22.04 7.80 2.15
C GLU A 77 -21.28 7.18 0.97
N VAL A 78 -21.88 6.14 0.38
CA VAL A 78 -21.33 5.47 -0.80
C VAL A 78 -21.96 6.04 -2.06
N ARG A 79 -21.12 6.51 -3.00
CA ARG A 79 -21.53 7.03 -4.29
C ARG A 79 -20.64 6.52 -5.42
N PRO A 80 -21.06 6.63 -6.69
CA PRO A 80 -20.16 6.38 -7.82
C PRO A 80 -18.88 7.23 -7.72
N ILE A 81 -17.74 6.62 -8.04
CA ILE A 81 -16.46 7.33 -8.09
C ILE A 81 -16.37 8.18 -9.35
N THR A 82 -15.89 9.40 -9.24
CA THR A 82 -15.67 10.32 -10.37
C THR A 82 -14.21 10.30 -10.84
N GLU A 83 -13.93 10.87 -12.01
CA GLU A 83 -12.55 11.01 -12.47
C GLU A 83 -11.76 12.03 -11.62
N GLU A 84 -12.43 13.01 -11.03
CA GLU A 84 -11.86 13.93 -10.06
C GLU A 84 -11.42 13.21 -8.79
N ASP A 85 -12.26 12.31 -8.28
CA ASP A 85 -11.90 11.47 -7.12
C ASP A 85 -10.66 10.62 -7.42
N LYS A 86 -10.62 9.97 -8.57
CA LYS A 86 -9.47 9.14 -8.98
C LYS A 86 -8.19 9.96 -9.08
N LYS A 87 -8.26 11.17 -9.66
CA LYS A 87 -7.12 12.09 -9.72
C LYS A 87 -6.65 12.50 -8.33
N ALA A 88 -7.58 12.81 -7.42
CA ALA A 88 -7.26 13.16 -6.03
C ALA A 88 -6.59 11.99 -5.30
N ILE A 89 -7.09 10.77 -5.45
CA ILE A 89 -6.50 9.56 -4.86
C ILE A 89 -5.07 9.35 -5.38
N LEU A 90 -4.84 9.45 -6.69
CA LEU A 90 -3.52 9.29 -7.29
C LEU A 90 -2.56 10.42 -6.87
N ALA A 91 -3.03 11.65 -6.74
CA ALA A 91 -2.24 12.76 -6.22
C ALA A 91 -1.81 12.52 -4.77
N THR A 92 -2.74 12.10 -3.91
CA THR A 92 -2.44 11.73 -2.51
C THR A 92 -1.45 10.58 -2.44
N ASN A 93 -1.63 9.55 -3.26
CA ASN A 93 -0.67 8.43 -3.35
C ASN A 93 0.74 8.93 -3.70
N LYS A 94 0.86 9.80 -4.70
CA LYS A 94 2.14 10.39 -5.10
C LYS A 94 2.76 11.23 -3.97
N ASP A 95 1.97 12.02 -3.26
CA ASP A 95 2.47 12.86 -2.17
C ASP A 95 2.92 12.01 -0.97
N LEU A 96 2.26 10.89 -0.67
CA LEU A 96 2.70 9.93 0.33
C LEU A 96 4.00 9.22 -0.11
N ALA A 97 4.10 8.81 -1.38
CA ALA A 97 5.30 8.18 -1.93
C ALA A 97 6.53 9.12 -1.87
N LYS A 98 6.35 10.43 -2.15
CA LYS A 98 7.42 11.43 -1.98
C LYS A 98 7.93 11.57 -0.54
N GLN A 99 7.16 11.13 0.45
CA GLN A 99 7.56 11.06 1.85
C GLN A 99 8.24 9.72 2.20
N ALA A 100 8.60 8.93 1.19
CA ALA A 100 9.15 7.57 1.33
C ALA A 100 8.19 6.61 2.06
N LEU A 101 6.89 6.80 1.88
CA LEU A 101 5.89 5.89 2.42
C LEU A 101 5.56 4.80 1.38
N ARG A 102 5.55 3.55 1.80
CA ARG A 102 4.89 2.48 1.06
C ARG A 102 3.39 2.67 1.20
N VAL A 103 2.70 2.88 0.11
CA VAL A 103 1.26 3.14 0.11
C VAL A 103 0.49 1.90 -0.28
N LEU A 104 -0.50 1.54 0.53
CA LEU A 104 -1.53 0.57 0.19
C LEU A 104 -2.88 1.26 0.06
N MET A 105 -3.65 0.82 -0.90
CA MET A 105 -5.04 1.20 -1.06
C MET A 105 -5.92 0.11 -0.44
N MET A 106 -6.98 0.55 0.22
CA MET A 106 -8.02 -0.28 0.81
C MET A 106 -9.33 -0.07 0.06
N ALA A 107 -9.98 -1.16 -0.27
CA ALA A 107 -11.32 -1.15 -0.87
C ALA A 107 -12.12 -2.34 -0.34
N TYR A 108 -13.43 -2.27 -0.46
CA TYR A 108 -14.31 -3.34 -0.01
C TYR A 108 -15.56 -3.46 -0.87
N LYS A 109 -16.28 -4.55 -0.68
CA LYS A 109 -17.69 -4.70 -1.08
C LYS A 109 -18.39 -5.67 -0.16
N THR A 110 -19.73 -5.69 -0.22
CA THR A 110 -20.55 -6.69 0.46
C THR A 110 -21.26 -7.59 -0.54
N SER A 111 -21.54 -8.83 -0.15
CA SER A 111 -22.26 -9.80 -0.95
C SER A 111 -23.23 -10.59 -0.07
N LYS A 112 -24.40 -10.97 -0.61
CA LYS A 112 -25.36 -11.83 0.09
C LYS A 112 -24.93 -13.30 0.13
N GLU A 113 -24.10 -13.70 -0.81
CA GLU A 113 -23.61 -15.07 -0.94
C GLU A 113 -22.08 -15.06 -0.98
N ILE A 114 -21.47 -16.18 -0.58
CA ILE A 114 -20.02 -16.33 -0.69
C ILE A 114 -19.64 -16.32 -2.18
N PRO A 115 -18.80 -15.40 -2.65
CA PRO A 115 -18.43 -15.34 -4.06
C PRO A 115 -17.56 -16.53 -4.46
N THR A 116 -17.59 -16.90 -5.73
CA THR A 116 -16.56 -17.77 -6.30
C THR A 116 -15.20 -17.12 -6.14
N LEU A 117 -14.20 -17.91 -5.69
CA LEU A 117 -12.86 -17.43 -5.40
C LEU A 117 -12.04 -17.20 -6.69
N GLU A 118 -12.53 -16.34 -7.55
CA GLU A 118 -11.88 -15.87 -8.76
C GLU A 118 -11.60 -14.37 -8.62
N SER A 119 -10.39 -13.94 -8.97
CA SER A 119 -9.99 -12.53 -8.78
C SER A 119 -10.89 -11.55 -9.54
N GLU A 120 -11.35 -11.91 -10.72
CA GLU A 120 -12.25 -11.12 -11.56
C GLU A 120 -13.62 -10.92 -10.90
N ILE A 121 -14.04 -11.85 -10.04
CA ILE A 121 -15.32 -11.80 -9.30
C ILE A 121 -15.10 -11.10 -7.96
N VAL A 122 -14.13 -11.56 -7.18
CA VAL A 122 -13.87 -11.07 -5.82
C VAL A 122 -13.38 -9.61 -5.84
N GLU A 123 -12.44 -9.31 -6.74
CA GLU A 123 -11.73 -8.02 -6.81
C GLU A 123 -12.30 -7.07 -7.87
N SER A 124 -13.60 -7.06 -8.07
CA SER A 124 -14.31 -6.17 -9.00
C SER A 124 -15.47 -5.44 -8.32
N ASP A 125 -15.89 -4.32 -8.90
CA ASP A 125 -17.01 -3.49 -8.42
C ASP A 125 -16.86 -3.05 -6.96
N LEU A 126 -15.64 -2.61 -6.62
CA LEU A 126 -15.25 -2.28 -5.27
C LEU A 126 -15.60 -0.83 -4.88
N ILE A 127 -15.71 -0.61 -3.58
CA ILE A 127 -15.88 0.69 -2.95
C ILE A 127 -14.51 1.10 -2.39
N PHE A 128 -14.00 2.26 -2.80
CA PHE A 128 -12.79 2.83 -2.22
C PHE A 128 -13.04 3.25 -0.78
N SER A 129 -12.17 2.81 0.12
CA SER A 129 -12.21 3.15 1.55
C SER A 129 -11.11 4.14 1.94
N GLY A 130 -9.88 3.94 1.45
CA GLY A 130 -8.78 4.84 1.82
C GLY A 130 -7.41 4.40 1.33
N LEU A 131 -6.41 5.24 1.63
CA LEU A 131 -4.99 4.96 1.46
C LEU A 131 -4.33 4.87 2.84
N VAL A 132 -3.41 3.93 2.99
CA VAL A 132 -2.56 3.80 4.17
C VAL A 132 -1.11 3.90 3.74
N GLY A 133 -0.39 4.89 4.28
CA GLY A 133 1.05 5.04 4.09
C GLY A 133 1.82 4.39 5.25
N MET A 134 2.78 3.54 4.94
CA MET A 134 3.64 2.87 5.90
C MET A 134 5.08 3.32 5.73
N ILE A 135 5.76 3.58 6.85
CA ILE A 135 7.19 3.78 6.87
C ILE A 135 7.84 2.41 7.08
N ASP A 136 8.73 2.04 6.15
CA ASP A 136 9.75 1.03 6.42
C ASP A 136 11.00 1.80 6.88
N PRO A 137 11.26 1.89 8.21
CA PRO A 137 12.34 2.71 8.70
C PRO A 137 13.68 2.12 8.21
N GLU A 138 14.50 2.98 7.62
CA GLU A 138 15.86 2.63 7.27
C GLU A 138 16.59 2.18 8.54
N ARG A 139 17.50 1.24 8.40
CA ARG A 139 18.35 0.82 9.54
C ARG A 139 19.12 2.04 10.03
N PRO A 140 19.14 2.29 11.35
CA PRO A 140 19.81 3.47 11.93
C PRO A 140 21.28 3.62 11.48
N GLU A 141 21.95 2.47 11.20
CA GLU A 141 23.35 2.43 10.80
C GLU A 141 23.55 2.77 9.31
N ALA A 142 22.47 2.74 8.48
CA ALA A 142 22.61 2.90 7.03
C ALA A 142 23.08 4.32 6.65
N ALA A 143 22.51 5.36 7.26
CA ALA A 143 22.91 6.74 6.99
C ALA A 143 24.37 6.99 7.37
N GLU A 144 24.82 6.47 8.51
CA GLU A 144 26.23 6.58 8.96
C GLU A 144 27.16 5.81 8.02
N ALA A 145 26.79 4.62 7.58
CA ALA A 145 27.58 3.84 6.62
C ALA A 145 27.73 4.56 5.28
N VAL A 146 26.66 5.19 4.79
CA VAL A 146 26.69 6.03 3.58
C VAL A 146 27.64 7.22 3.75
N ARG A 147 27.56 7.92 4.89
CA ARG A 147 28.45 9.04 5.21
C ARG A 147 29.92 8.61 5.18
N VAL A 148 30.27 7.55 5.90
CA VAL A 148 31.64 7.01 5.98
C VAL A 148 32.13 6.57 4.60
N ALA A 149 31.30 5.91 3.81
CA ALA A 149 31.62 5.51 2.45
C ALA A 149 31.99 6.72 1.57
N LYS A 150 31.18 7.78 1.62
CA LYS A 150 31.44 9.02 0.87
C LYS A 150 32.71 9.70 1.30
N GLU A 151 32.99 9.76 2.59
CA GLU A 151 34.26 10.32 3.12
C GLU A 151 35.51 9.53 2.66
N ALA A 152 35.35 8.22 2.47
CA ALA A 152 36.36 7.34 1.89
C ALA A 152 36.48 7.42 0.36
N GLY A 153 35.70 8.30 -0.30
CA GLY A 153 35.69 8.44 -1.75
C GLY A 153 34.88 7.34 -2.49
N ILE A 154 34.11 6.56 -1.76
CA ILE A 154 33.23 5.51 -2.33
C ILE A 154 31.90 6.14 -2.69
N ARG A 155 31.42 5.89 -3.91
CA ARG A 155 30.08 6.31 -4.36
C ARG A 155 29.05 5.23 -4.03
N PRO A 156 28.18 5.43 -3.02
CA PRO A 156 27.11 4.48 -2.74
C PRO A 156 26.03 4.54 -3.82
N ILE A 157 25.51 3.37 -4.18
CA ILE A 157 24.38 3.22 -5.12
C ILE A 157 23.31 2.40 -4.42
N MET A 158 22.06 2.87 -4.49
CA MET A 158 20.91 2.15 -3.97
C MET A 158 20.21 1.43 -5.13
N ILE A 159 19.96 0.13 -4.95
CA ILE A 159 19.16 -0.69 -5.87
C ILE A 159 17.95 -1.18 -5.10
N THR A 160 16.75 -0.92 -5.60
CA THR A 160 15.49 -1.28 -4.95
C THR A 160 14.42 -1.65 -5.98
N GLY A 161 13.42 -2.43 -5.56
CA GLY A 161 12.20 -2.68 -6.32
C GLY A 161 11.07 -1.69 -6.03
N ASP A 162 11.32 -0.65 -5.22
CA ASP A 162 10.33 0.36 -4.88
C ASP A 162 10.03 1.28 -6.07
N HIS A 163 8.92 2.00 -5.97
CA HIS A 163 8.57 3.04 -6.93
C HIS A 163 9.62 4.16 -6.93
N GLN A 164 9.90 4.76 -8.08
CA GLN A 164 10.95 5.77 -8.29
C GLN A 164 10.89 6.91 -7.26
N ASP A 165 9.70 7.51 -7.03
CA ASP A 165 9.51 8.59 -6.05
C ASP A 165 9.88 8.16 -4.61
N THR A 166 9.56 6.91 -4.24
CA THR A 166 9.91 6.34 -2.93
C THR A 166 11.41 6.11 -2.81
N ALA A 167 12.02 5.54 -3.84
CA ALA A 167 13.45 5.28 -3.90
C ALA A 167 14.27 6.59 -3.79
N GLU A 168 13.86 7.63 -4.50
CA GLU A 168 14.48 8.96 -4.44
C GLU A 168 14.40 9.56 -3.02
N ALA A 169 13.22 9.49 -2.39
CA ALA A 169 13.03 10.02 -1.05
C ALA A 169 13.89 9.29 0.00
N ILE A 170 14.03 7.97 -0.11
CA ILE A 170 14.91 7.16 0.75
C ILE A 170 16.39 7.52 0.49
N ALA A 171 16.79 7.63 -0.77
CA ALA A 171 18.17 7.96 -1.15
C ALA A 171 18.57 9.35 -0.63
N LYS A 172 17.70 10.34 -0.68
CA LYS A 172 17.89 11.67 -0.07
C LYS A 172 18.00 11.60 1.45
N ARG A 173 17.15 10.81 2.10
CA ARG A 173 17.15 10.64 3.55
C ARG A 173 18.42 9.95 4.07
N LEU A 174 18.92 8.96 3.35
CA LEU A 174 20.18 8.29 3.63
C LEU A 174 21.41 9.12 3.27
N GLY A 175 21.25 10.23 2.57
CA GLY A 175 22.36 11.06 2.09
C GLY A 175 23.09 10.45 0.88
N ILE A 176 22.50 9.50 0.16
CA ILE A 176 23.04 8.99 -1.10
C ILE A 176 22.94 10.07 -2.16
N ILE A 177 21.80 10.75 -2.26
CA ILE A 177 21.55 11.93 -3.08
C ILE A 177 21.53 13.16 -2.17
N ASP A 178 22.12 14.28 -2.61
CA ASP A 178 22.01 15.54 -1.88
C ASP A 178 20.57 16.05 -1.97
N PRO A 179 19.93 16.44 -0.86
CA PRO A 179 18.56 16.97 -0.87
C PRO A 179 18.37 18.21 -1.75
N ASN A 180 19.44 18.97 -1.98
CA ASN A 180 19.44 20.18 -2.81
C ASN A 180 19.85 19.92 -4.26
N ASP A 181 20.24 18.69 -4.59
CA ASP A 181 20.60 18.35 -5.95
C ASP A 181 19.34 18.32 -6.84
N THR A 182 19.44 18.98 -7.97
CA THR A 182 18.36 19.10 -8.96
C THR A 182 18.57 18.21 -10.17
N GLU A 183 19.68 17.48 -10.22
CA GLU A 183 19.95 16.50 -11.28
C GLU A 183 19.13 15.22 -11.06
N ASP A 184 18.75 14.58 -12.14
CA ASP A 184 18.06 13.27 -12.08
C ASP A 184 19.11 12.17 -11.85
N HIS A 185 19.08 11.58 -10.67
CA HIS A 185 20.00 10.50 -10.27
C HIS A 185 19.29 9.16 -10.08
N VAL A 186 18.01 9.10 -10.43
CA VAL A 186 17.16 7.91 -10.24
C VAL A 186 16.78 7.35 -11.60
N PHE A 187 17.19 6.12 -11.86
CA PHE A 187 16.96 5.44 -13.13
C PHE A 187 16.12 4.19 -12.91
N THR A 188 15.16 3.97 -13.77
CA THR A 188 14.42 2.70 -13.84
C THR A 188 15.25 1.65 -14.57
N GLY A 189 14.91 0.36 -14.36
CA GLY A 189 15.57 -0.73 -15.10
C GLY A 189 15.40 -0.64 -16.63
N ALA A 190 14.35 0.03 -17.11
CA ALA A 190 14.16 0.27 -18.54
C ALA A 190 15.16 1.31 -19.08
N GLU A 191 15.38 2.40 -18.36
CA GLU A 191 16.32 3.49 -18.71
C GLU A 191 17.79 3.05 -18.65
N LEU A 192 18.11 2.03 -17.86
CA LEU A 192 19.48 1.48 -17.80
C LEU A 192 19.83 0.57 -18.98
N ASN A 193 18.85 0.17 -19.80
CA ASN A 193 19.06 -0.69 -20.95
C ASN A 193 19.13 0.08 -22.30
N GLU A 194 19.01 1.42 -22.24
CA GLU A 194 19.22 2.32 -23.39
C GLU A 194 20.66 2.88 -23.41
#